data_7b5b62ae9b0b39a222fed06043ef7c38
#
_entry.id   7b5b62ae9b0b39a222fed06043ef7c38
#
_cell.length_a   1.000
_cell.length_b   1.000
_cell.length_c   1.000
_cell.angle_alpha   90.00
_cell.angle_beta   90.00
_cell.angle_gamma   90.00
#
_symmetry.space_group_name_H-M   'P 1'
#
loop_
_entity.id
_entity.type
_entity.pdbx_description
1 polymer ?
#
loop_
_entity_poly.entity_id
_entity_poly.type
_entity_poly.pdbx_seq_one_letter_code
_entity_poly.pdbx_strand_id
1 'polypeptide(L)'
;MLIDRIPQGHKDFVDELLKEHGVEPAGDHARARNDEAPPFWPEEAMEQLRIAFQHPIKMIINALGVPPAEMIQMGRDHGVPVAALAGAKEHALRLAAAGVDIIVAQGGEAGGHCGEVSTLVLIPEVVRALRAEGYDCPVLAAGGIMTGGQMAACMAMGAAGAWTGSVWLATLESETSQIFREKMVDARSRDTVRSKGRTGKYSRQLKSAWTDAWEGPDSPGALPMPMQSLISEPAIHRATKAAEGGNEKARELVTYFVGQGVGLVDNITSAR
;
A
#
# COMPACT_ATOMS: atom_id res chain seq x y z
N MET A 1 -9.24 15.45 -19.57
CA MET A 1 -8.61 14.32 -18.82
C MET A 1 -8.51 14.65 -17.33
N LEU A 2 -8.32 13.66 -16.42
CA LEU A 2 -8.21 13.97 -14.96
C LEU A 2 -6.98 14.84 -14.65
N ILE A 3 -5.90 14.68 -15.39
CA ILE A 3 -4.65 15.43 -15.21
C ILE A 3 -4.82 16.95 -15.47
N ASP A 4 -5.76 17.34 -16.32
CA ASP A 4 -6.06 18.75 -16.60
C ASP A 4 -6.76 19.44 -15.42
N ARG A 5 -7.32 18.66 -14.50
CA ARG A 5 -7.97 19.15 -13.27
C ARG A 5 -6.99 19.37 -12.11
N ILE A 6 -5.73 18.98 -12.29
CA ILE A 6 -4.71 19.21 -11.27
C ILE A 6 -4.33 20.70 -11.30
N PRO A 7 -4.44 21.42 -10.15
CA PRO A 7 -4.09 22.83 -10.09
C PRO A 7 -2.62 23.07 -10.46
N GLN A 8 -2.35 24.17 -11.14
CA GLN A 8 -0.99 24.49 -11.61
C GLN A 8 0.00 24.56 -10.44
N GLY A 9 -0.38 25.14 -9.30
CA GLY A 9 0.52 25.22 -8.14
C GLY A 9 0.99 23.86 -7.60
N HIS A 10 0.20 22.78 -7.76
CA HIS A 10 0.66 21.43 -7.40
C HIS A 10 1.67 20.88 -8.40
N LYS A 11 1.50 21.19 -9.69
CA LYS A 11 2.46 20.82 -10.73
C LYS A 11 3.79 21.55 -10.54
N ASP A 12 3.71 22.85 -10.28
CA ASP A 12 4.88 23.70 -10.04
C ASP A 12 5.66 23.25 -8.81
N PHE A 13 4.95 22.94 -7.71
CA PHE A 13 5.54 22.41 -6.48
C PHE A 13 6.33 21.11 -6.74
N VAL A 14 5.75 20.17 -7.48
CA VAL A 14 6.44 18.91 -7.81
C VAL A 14 7.64 19.15 -8.73
N ASP A 15 7.51 20.05 -9.70
CA ASP A 15 8.60 20.36 -10.63
C ASP A 15 9.76 21.06 -9.92
N GLU A 16 9.48 21.97 -8.99
CA GLU A 16 10.49 22.63 -8.15
C GLU A 16 11.21 21.61 -7.26
N LEU A 17 10.45 20.75 -6.58
CA LEU A 17 11.01 19.68 -5.74
C LEU A 17 11.93 18.75 -6.53
N LEU A 18 11.57 18.37 -7.74
CA LEU A 18 12.40 17.55 -8.61
C LEU A 18 13.69 18.30 -9.02
N LYS A 19 13.57 19.57 -9.43
CA LYS A 19 14.73 20.41 -9.82
C LYS A 19 15.73 20.60 -8.68
N GLU A 20 15.28 20.85 -7.48
CA GLU A 20 16.13 20.98 -6.28
C GLU A 20 16.98 19.73 -6.04
N HIS A 21 16.46 18.56 -6.44
CA HIS A 21 17.14 17.28 -6.33
C HIS A 21 17.84 16.84 -7.63
N GLY A 22 17.98 17.76 -8.58
CA GLY A 22 18.70 17.49 -9.84
C GLY A 22 17.97 16.49 -10.74
N VAL A 23 16.65 16.44 -10.66
CA VAL A 23 15.79 15.59 -11.50
C VAL A 23 15.02 16.47 -12.47
N GLU A 24 15.12 16.18 -13.76
CA GLU A 24 14.36 16.91 -14.78
C GLU A 24 12.87 16.67 -14.63
N PRO A 25 12.05 17.74 -14.55
CA PRO A 25 10.60 17.61 -14.48
C PRO A 25 10.01 16.90 -15.69
N ALA A 26 8.86 16.29 -15.52
CA ALA A 26 8.09 15.78 -16.64
C ALA A 26 7.53 16.97 -17.45
N GLY A 27 8.01 17.20 -18.67
CA GLY A 27 7.31 18.10 -19.58
C GLY A 27 5.86 17.64 -19.82
N ASP A 28 4.99 18.55 -20.31
CA ASP A 28 3.57 18.27 -20.52
C ASP A 28 3.29 17.01 -21.36
N HIS A 29 4.14 16.70 -22.32
CA HIS A 29 4.02 15.49 -23.15
C HIS A 29 4.30 14.18 -22.41
N ALA A 30 5.14 14.20 -21.37
CA ALA A 30 5.41 13.00 -20.56
C ALA A 30 4.35 12.80 -19.48
N ARG A 31 3.67 13.87 -19.07
CA ARG A 31 2.47 13.82 -18.23
C ARG A 31 1.29 13.22 -18.99
N ALA A 32 1.16 13.55 -20.29
CA ALA A 32 0.12 13.00 -21.16
C ALA A 32 0.27 11.50 -21.47
N ARG A 33 1.49 10.96 -21.47
CA ARG A 33 1.74 9.52 -21.67
C ARG A 33 1.28 8.63 -20.52
N ASN A 34 1.04 9.21 -19.33
CA ASN A 34 0.44 8.50 -18.20
C ASN A 34 -1.10 8.44 -18.27
N ASP A 35 -1.71 8.89 -19.37
CA ASP A 35 -3.14 8.67 -19.65
C ASP A 35 -3.47 7.18 -19.82
N GLU A 36 -2.47 6.32 -20.00
CA GLU A 36 -2.54 4.85 -19.93
C GLU A 36 -2.44 4.31 -18.48
N ALA A 37 -2.41 5.19 -17.45
CA ALA A 37 -2.60 4.73 -16.08
C ALA A 37 -3.94 3.97 -16.02
N PRO A 38 -3.96 2.76 -15.44
CA PRO A 38 -5.15 1.93 -15.47
C PRO A 38 -6.32 2.75 -14.97
N PRO A 39 -7.36 2.90 -15.75
CA PRO A 39 -8.50 3.67 -15.36
C PRO A 39 -9.10 3.05 -14.10
N PHE A 40 -9.42 3.90 -13.15
CA PHE A 40 -10.07 3.52 -11.90
C PHE A 40 -11.59 3.37 -12.11
N TRP A 41 -11.99 2.82 -13.26
CA TRP A 41 -13.41 2.66 -13.59
C TRP A 41 -13.92 1.29 -13.14
N PRO A 42 -15.14 1.23 -12.58
CA PRO A 42 -15.72 -0.03 -12.12
C PRO A 42 -15.78 -1.12 -13.20
N GLU A 43 -16.04 -0.75 -14.46
CA GLU A 43 -16.14 -1.69 -15.58
C GLU A 43 -14.81 -2.40 -15.86
N GLU A 44 -13.71 -1.69 -15.77
CA GLU A 44 -12.38 -2.26 -16.02
C GLU A 44 -11.90 -3.10 -14.85
N ALA A 45 -12.20 -2.69 -13.63
CA ALA A 45 -11.95 -3.51 -12.45
C ALA A 45 -12.72 -4.85 -12.56
N MET A 46 -13.94 -4.83 -13.08
CA MET A 46 -14.74 -6.04 -13.32
C MET A 46 -14.16 -6.91 -14.45
N GLU A 47 -13.60 -6.31 -15.49
CA GLU A 47 -12.92 -7.07 -16.56
C GLU A 47 -11.64 -7.75 -16.04
N GLN A 48 -10.83 -7.03 -15.27
CA GLN A 48 -9.66 -7.60 -14.59
C GLN A 48 -10.06 -8.76 -13.66
N LEU A 49 -11.16 -8.62 -12.94
CA LEU A 49 -11.72 -9.69 -12.10
C LEU A 49 -12.08 -10.93 -12.95
N ARG A 50 -12.76 -10.76 -14.07
CA ARG A 50 -13.09 -11.88 -14.98
C ARG A 50 -11.85 -12.57 -15.52
N ILE A 51 -10.82 -11.80 -15.89
CA ILE A 51 -9.53 -12.35 -16.33
C ILE A 51 -8.89 -13.15 -15.20
N ALA A 52 -8.87 -12.63 -13.96
CA ALA A 52 -8.28 -13.35 -12.84
C ALA A 52 -8.93 -14.75 -12.63
N PHE A 53 -10.24 -14.86 -12.76
CA PHE A 53 -10.95 -16.14 -12.63
C PHE A 53 -10.76 -17.11 -13.81
N GLN A 54 -10.13 -16.69 -14.91
CA GLN A 54 -9.70 -17.60 -15.98
C GLN A 54 -8.41 -18.36 -15.60
N HIS A 55 -7.75 -17.99 -14.50
CA HIS A 55 -6.53 -18.62 -14.01
C HIS A 55 -6.81 -19.45 -12.75
N PRO A 56 -5.98 -20.44 -12.41
CA PRO A 56 -6.16 -21.31 -11.25
C PRO A 56 -5.79 -20.62 -9.94
N ILE A 57 -6.35 -19.44 -9.70
CA ILE A 57 -6.14 -18.67 -8.47
C ILE A 57 -6.70 -19.44 -7.26
N LYS A 58 -6.07 -19.25 -6.10
CA LYS A 58 -6.45 -19.94 -4.85
C LYS A 58 -7.17 -19.01 -3.86
N MET A 59 -7.11 -17.72 -4.08
CA MET A 59 -7.79 -16.69 -3.30
C MET A 59 -7.84 -15.42 -4.12
N ILE A 60 -8.87 -14.61 -3.92
CA ILE A 60 -8.93 -13.24 -4.46
C ILE A 60 -9.17 -12.26 -3.34
N ILE A 61 -8.56 -11.06 -3.42
CA ILE A 61 -8.58 -10.10 -2.33
C ILE A 61 -9.04 -8.73 -2.80
N ASN A 62 -9.94 -8.12 -2.02
CA ASN A 62 -10.30 -6.73 -2.14
C ASN A 62 -9.58 -5.87 -1.09
N ALA A 63 -8.84 -4.87 -1.55
CA ALA A 63 -8.02 -4.03 -0.67
C ALA A 63 -8.76 -2.80 -0.10
N LEU A 64 -9.86 -2.37 -0.70
CA LEU A 64 -10.54 -1.12 -0.36
C LEU A 64 -12.05 -1.30 -0.20
N GLY A 65 -12.50 -1.29 1.06
CA GLY A 65 -13.93 -1.34 1.39
C GLY A 65 -14.55 -2.72 1.20
N VAL A 66 -15.87 -2.76 1.05
CA VAL A 66 -16.61 -4.00 0.82
C VAL A 66 -16.45 -4.43 -0.64
N PRO A 67 -16.10 -5.72 -0.91
CA PRO A 67 -16.03 -6.23 -2.27
C PRO A 67 -17.37 -6.06 -3.00
N PRO A 68 -17.35 -5.84 -4.33
CA PRO A 68 -18.57 -5.93 -5.13
C PRO A 68 -19.27 -7.28 -4.93
N ALA A 69 -20.60 -7.29 -4.89
CA ALA A 69 -21.37 -8.52 -4.74
C ALA A 69 -21.06 -9.55 -5.84
N GLU A 70 -20.76 -9.07 -7.05
CA GLU A 70 -20.33 -9.89 -8.19
C GLU A 70 -19.02 -10.62 -7.92
N MET A 71 -18.03 -9.95 -7.27
CA MET A 71 -16.76 -10.58 -6.87
C MET A 71 -17.00 -11.74 -5.88
N ILE A 72 -17.86 -11.53 -4.89
CA ILE A 72 -18.21 -12.55 -3.89
C ILE A 72 -18.94 -13.72 -4.58
N GLN A 73 -19.86 -13.42 -5.50
CA GLN A 73 -20.56 -14.45 -6.25
C GLN A 73 -19.62 -15.27 -7.14
N MET A 74 -18.73 -14.60 -7.88
CA MET A 74 -17.71 -15.29 -8.70
C MET A 74 -16.80 -16.18 -7.86
N GLY A 75 -16.42 -15.72 -6.65
CA GLY A 75 -15.66 -16.54 -5.71
C GLY A 75 -16.40 -17.85 -5.37
N ARG A 76 -17.68 -17.76 -5.05
CA ARG A 76 -18.53 -18.94 -4.75
C ARG A 76 -18.66 -19.88 -5.95
N ASP A 77 -18.94 -19.33 -7.14
CA ASP A 77 -19.14 -20.10 -8.36
C ASP A 77 -17.89 -20.90 -8.78
N HIS A 78 -16.70 -20.37 -8.48
CA HIS A 78 -15.41 -20.98 -8.81
C HIS A 78 -14.77 -21.72 -7.63
N GLY A 79 -15.38 -21.72 -6.44
CA GLY A 79 -14.78 -22.31 -5.23
C GLY A 79 -13.50 -21.61 -4.78
N VAL A 80 -13.39 -20.30 -5.04
CA VAL A 80 -12.24 -19.45 -4.69
C VAL A 80 -12.64 -18.53 -3.55
N PRO A 81 -12.00 -18.60 -2.37
CA PRO A 81 -12.32 -17.74 -1.25
C PRO A 81 -12.03 -16.27 -1.57
N VAL A 82 -12.92 -15.40 -1.11
CA VAL A 82 -12.78 -13.95 -1.21
C VAL A 82 -12.30 -13.41 0.13
N ALA A 83 -11.15 -12.73 0.13
CA ALA A 83 -10.62 -12.01 1.29
C ALA A 83 -10.79 -10.50 1.15
N ALA A 84 -10.81 -9.78 2.28
CA ALA A 84 -10.81 -8.34 2.26
C ALA A 84 -10.08 -7.73 3.47
N LEU A 85 -9.50 -6.54 3.27
CA LEU A 85 -8.72 -5.82 4.27
C LEU A 85 -9.63 -4.99 5.18
N ALA A 86 -9.38 -5.07 6.49
CA ALA A 86 -10.07 -4.31 7.53
C ALA A 86 -9.05 -3.59 8.44
N GLY A 87 -9.13 -2.28 8.52
CA GLY A 87 -8.31 -1.47 9.44
C GLY A 87 -9.01 -1.10 10.74
N ALA A 88 -10.24 -1.61 10.97
CA ALA A 88 -11.03 -1.40 12.17
C ALA A 88 -12.03 -2.53 12.35
N LYS A 89 -12.51 -2.75 13.58
CA LYS A 89 -13.51 -3.75 13.94
C LYS A 89 -14.79 -3.61 13.12
N GLU A 90 -15.28 -2.40 12.96
CA GLU A 90 -16.51 -2.10 12.22
C GLU A 90 -16.37 -2.44 10.73
N HIS A 91 -15.16 -2.34 10.18
CA HIS A 91 -14.87 -2.77 8.83
C HIS A 91 -14.96 -4.29 8.72
N ALA A 92 -14.34 -5.03 9.65
CA ALA A 92 -14.37 -6.49 9.67
C ALA A 92 -15.80 -7.05 9.76
N LEU A 93 -16.63 -6.48 10.62
CA LEU A 93 -18.05 -6.88 10.75
C LEU A 93 -18.85 -6.64 9.46
N ARG A 94 -18.64 -5.49 8.80
CA ARG A 94 -19.30 -5.22 7.52
C ARG A 94 -18.86 -6.17 6.41
N LEU A 95 -17.59 -6.55 6.37
CA LEU A 95 -17.05 -7.50 5.41
C LEU A 95 -17.63 -8.90 5.64
N ALA A 96 -17.67 -9.35 6.89
CA ALA A 96 -18.28 -10.64 7.25
C ALA A 96 -19.77 -10.68 6.91
N ALA A 97 -20.52 -9.62 7.22
CA ALA A 97 -21.94 -9.48 6.86
C ALA A 97 -22.18 -9.48 5.34
N ALA A 98 -21.23 -9.00 4.55
CA ALA A 98 -21.28 -9.05 3.09
C ALA A 98 -20.97 -10.45 2.52
N GLY A 99 -20.48 -11.38 3.34
CA GLY A 99 -20.15 -12.74 2.92
C GLY A 99 -18.72 -12.92 2.44
N VAL A 100 -17.78 -12.10 2.93
CA VAL A 100 -16.34 -12.28 2.73
C VAL A 100 -15.87 -13.48 3.54
N ASP A 101 -15.09 -14.37 2.92
CA ASP A 101 -14.65 -15.63 3.52
C ASP A 101 -13.48 -15.46 4.49
N ILE A 102 -12.58 -14.50 4.25
CA ILE A 102 -11.36 -14.27 5.03
C ILE A 102 -11.19 -12.79 5.33
N ILE A 103 -11.01 -12.43 6.60
CA ILE A 103 -10.73 -11.06 7.02
C ILE A 103 -9.23 -10.86 7.19
N VAL A 104 -8.64 -9.89 6.48
CA VAL A 104 -7.27 -9.47 6.71
C VAL A 104 -7.28 -8.23 7.60
N ALA A 105 -7.06 -8.42 8.90
CA ALA A 105 -7.04 -7.34 9.88
C ALA A 105 -5.68 -6.63 9.84
N GLN A 106 -5.69 -5.42 9.27
CA GLN A 106 -4.48 -4.67 8.96
C GLN A 106 -4.28 -3.52 9.95
N GLY A 107 -3.32 -3.66 10.85
CA GLY A 107 -2.97 -2.65 11.84
C GLY A 107 -2.20 -1.45 11.27
N GLY A 108 -2.09 -0.41 12.08
CA GLY A 108 -1.46 0.87 11.73
C GLY A 108 0.04 0.79 11.44
N GLU A 109 0.70 -0.31 11.77
CA GLU A 109 2.11 -0.58 11.47
C GLU A 109 2.34 -1.04 10.03
N ALA A 110 1.27 -1.35 9.28
CA ALA A 110 1.36 -1.81 7.90
C ALA A 110 1.88 -0.72 6.97
N GLY A 111 2.57 -1.14 5.90
CA GLY A 111 2.90 -0.30 4.76
C GLY A 111 1.68 -0.06 3.85
N GLY A 112 1.71 1.03 3.09
CA GLY A 112 0.59 1.42 2.25
C GLY A 112 -0.58 2.00 3.05
N HIS A 113 -1.77 1.94 2.47
CA HIS A 113 -2.99 2.40 3.15
C HIS A 113 -3.27 1.52 4.36
N CYS A 114 -3.26 2.10 5.54
CA CYS A 114 -3.44 1.38 6.80
C CYS A 114 -4.36 2.15 7.76
N GLY A 115 -4.95 1.40 8.69
CA GLY A 115 -5.75 1.96 9.79
C GLY A 115 -4.89 2.71 10.82
N GLU A 116 -5.49 3.07 11.94
CA GLU A 116 -4.83 3.79 13.03
C GLU A 116 -4.58 2.90 14.25
N VAL A 117 -5.39 1.85 14.38
CA VAL A 117 -5.28 0.89 15.49
C VAL A 117 -4.07 -0.01 15.26
N SER A 118 -3.25 -0.19 16.31
CA SER A 118 -2.09 -1.08 16.23
C SER A 118 -2.50 -2.54 16.04
N THR A 119 -1.64 -3.33 15.39
CA THR A 119 -1.87 -4.75 15.13
C THR A 119 -2.15 -5.52 16.42
N LEU A 120 -1.40 -5.22 17.47
CA LEU A 120 -1.57 -5.88 18.78
C LEU A 120 -2.96 -5.65 19.40
N VAL A 121 -3.59 -4.50 19.15
CA VAL A 121 -4.94 -4.17 19.65
C VAL A 121 -6.02 -4.63 18.68
N LEU A 122 -5.81 -4.42 17.37
CA LEU A 122 -6.79 -4.70 16.32
C LEU A 122 -7.13 -6.19 16.23
N ILE A 123 -6.12 -7.07 16.25
CA ILE A 123 -6.33 -8.51 16.07
C ILE A 123 -7.31 -9.10 17.08
N PRO A 124 -7.07 -9.01 18.41
CA PRO A 124 -8.00 -9.58 19.39
C PRO A 124 -9.36 -8.85 19.39
N GLU A 125 -9.41 -7.56 19.07
CA GLU A 125 -10.68 -6.82 18.95
C GLU A 125 -11.54 -7.37 17.81
N VAL A 126 -10.96 -7.56 16.61
CA VAL A 126 -11.65 -8.12 15.44
C VAL A 126 -12.10 -9.55 15.68
N VAL A 127 -11.20 -10.41 16.15
CA VAL A 127 -11.51 -11.84 16.43
C VAL A 127 -12.66 -11.97 17.43
N ARG A 128 -12.62 -11.21 18.52
CA ARG A 128 -13.68 -11.22 19.52
C ARG A 128 -15.03 -10.73 18.96
N ALA A 129 -15.00 -9.63 18.19
CA ALA A 129 -16.20 -9.05 17.61
C ALA A 129 -16.88 -10.00 16.62
N LEU A 130 -16.12 -10.61 15.71
CA LEU A 130 -16.64 -11.58 14.75
C LEU A 130 -17.30 -12.78 15.46
N ARG A 131 -16.64 -13.34 16.46
CA ARG A 131 -17.19 -14.46 17.26
C ARG A 131 -18.46 -14.08 18.00
N ALA A 132 -18.54 -12.87 18.55
CA ALA A 132 -19.72 -12.38 19.27
C ALA A 132 -20.96 -12.29 18.38
N GLU A 133 -20.76 -11.96 17.09
CA GLU A 133 -21.82 -11.90 16.06
C GLU A 133 -22.04 -13.23 15.33
N GLY A 134 -21.37 -14.30 15.76
CA GLY A 134 -21.54 -15.65 15.19
C GLY A 134 -20.82 -15.89 13.86
N TYR A 135 -19.88 -15.01 13.46
CA TYR A 135 -19.07 -15.24 12.27
C TYR A 135 -17.86 -16.12 12.56
N ASP A 136 -17.65 -17.15 11.73
CA ASP A 136 -16.54 -18.11 11.83
C ASP A 136 -15.48 -17.92 10.71
N CYS A 137 -15.44 -16.73 10.10
CA CYS A 137 -14.44 -16.43 9.09
C CYS A 137 -13.03 -16.27 9.72
N PRO A 138 -11.98 -16.91 9.14
CA PRO A 138 -10.63 -16.79 9.64
C PRO A 138 -10.10 -15.34 9.51
N VAL A 139 -9.32 -14.92 10.51
CA VAL A 139 -8.67 -13.61 10.53
C VAL A 139 -7.19 -13.80 10.26
N LEU A 140 -6.67 -13.16 9.22
CA LEU A 140 -5.22 -13.03 8.97
C LEU A 140 -4.73 -11.72 9.57
N ALA A 141 -3.67 -11.79 10.36
CA ALA A 141 -3.04 -10.60 10.93
C ALA A 141 -2.10 -9.93 9.92
N ALA A 142 -2.24 -8.62 9.75
CA ALA A 142 -1.39 -7.81 8.87
C ALA A 142 -0.89 -6.55 9.58
N GLY A 143 0.32 -6.12 9.25
CA GLY A 143 0.93 -4.91 9.79
C GLY A 143 2.10 -5.16 10.73
N GLY A 144 3.30 -4.79 10.30
CA GLY A 144 4.53 -4.88 11.10
C GLY A 144 5.08 -6.30 11.33
N ILE A 145 4.46 -7.32 10.75
CA ILE A 145 4.86 -8.72 10.94
C ILE A 145 6.00 -9.06 9.97
N MET A 146 7.19 -9.36 10.51
CA MET A 146 8.41 -9.64 9.77
C MET A 146 9.02 -10.99 10.16
N THR A 147 8.65 -11.55 11.31
CA THR A 147 9.26 -12.74 11.90
C THR A 147 8.23 -13.79 12.26
N GLY A 148 8.67 -15.06 12.33
CA GLY A 148 7.84 -16.17 12.80
C GLY A 148 7.37 -15.98 14.25
N GLY A 149 8.15 -15.34 15.11
CA GLY A 149 7.77 -15.01 16.49
C GLY A 149 6.58 -14.05 16.54
N GLN A 150 6.57 -13.02 15.69
CA GLN A 150 5.44 -12.09 15.57
C GLN A 150 4.19 -12.79 15.01
N MET A 151 4.35 -13.67 14.02
CA MET A 151 3.26 -14.48 13.49
C MET A 151 2.65 -15.37 14.59
N ALA A 152 3.49 -16.07 15.37
CA ALA A 152 3.04 -16.92 16.48
C ALA A 152 2.29 -16.11 17.56
N ALA A 153 2.75 -14.89 17.87
CA ALA A 153 2.06 -13.99 18.78
C ALA A 153 0.67 -13.58 18.24
N CYS A 154 0.56 -13.28 16.95
CA CYS A 154 -0.75 -12.99 16.33
C CYS A 154 -1.69 -14.20 16.38
N MET A 155 -1.18 -15.40 16.15
CA MET A 155 -1.97 -16.64 16.27
C MET A 155 -2.42 -16.88 17.72
N ALA A 156 -1.58 -16.60 18.73
CA ALA A 156 -1.97 -16.67 20.15
C ALA A 156 -3.08 -15.66 20.49
N MET A 157 -3.19 -14.54 19.78
CA MET A 157 -4.29 -13.57 19.90
C MET A 157 -5.56 -13.98 19.13
N GLY A 158 -5.55 -15.13 18.45
CA GLY A 158 -6.69 -15.71 17.76
C GLY A 158 -6.71 -15.54 16.24
N ALA A 159 -5.65 -15.00 15.63
CA ALA A 159 -5.51 -15.00 14.17
C ALA A 159 -5.28 -16.42 13.64
N ALA A 160 -5.78 -16.71 12.44
CA ALA A 160 -5.54 -17.97 11.74
C ALA A 160 -4.15 -18.03 11.08
N GLY A 161 -3.49 -16.90 10.91
CA GLY A 161 -2.18 -16.76 10.30
C GLY A 161 -1.80 -15.30 10.11
N ALA A 162 -0.80 -15.05 9.28
CA ALA A 162 -0.31 -13.71 8.98
C ALA A 162 -0.40 -13.39 7.48
N TRP A 163 -0.64 -12.10 7.18
CA TRP A 163 -0.54 -11.50 5.86
C TRP A 163 0.63 -10.52 5.88
N THR A 164 1.74 -10.88 5.26
CA THR A 164 3.00 -10.13 5.32
C THR A 164 3.28 -9.43 3.99
N GLY A 165 3.84 -8.23 4.05
CA GLY A 165 4.17 -7.41 2.88
C GLY A 165 5.63 -6.96 2.89
N SER A 166 6.03 -6.13 3.86
CA SER A 166 7.32 -5.46 3.86
C SER A 166 8.53 -6.39 3.87
N VAL A 167 8.41 -7.59 4.45
CA VAL A 167 9.46 -8.60 4.46
C VAL A 167 9.87 -9.02 3.03
N TRP A 168 8.94 -9.03 2.10
CA TRP A 168 9.17 -9.44 0.71
C TRP A 168 9.83 -8.33 -0.13
N LEU A 169 9.68 -7.05 0.24
CA LEU A 169 10.24 -5.92 -0.50
C LEU A 169 11.78 -5.92 -0.50
N ALA A 170 12.42 -6.49 0.51
CA ALA A 170 13.87 -6.61 0.62
C ALA A 170 14.42 -7.90 0.01
N THR A 171 13.63 -8.67 -0.74
CA THR A 171 14.11 -9.88 -1.41
C THR A 171 14.66 -9.58 -2.80
N LEU A 172 15.56 -10.45 -3.26
CA LEU A 172 16.17 -10.35 -4.59
C LEU A 172 15.13 -10.53 -5.70
N GLU A 173 14.09 -11.32 -5.43
CA GLU A 173 13.01 -11.64 -6.36
C GLU A 173 11.94 -10.54 -6.46
N SER A 174 11.98 -9.55 -5.57
CA SER A 174 11.06 -8.42 -5.60
C SER A 174 11.39 -7.46 -6.76
N GLU A 175 10.37 -6.90 -7.40
CA GLU A 175 10.52 -5.80 -8.38
C GLU A 175 10.88 -4.45 -7.73
N THR A 176 11.04 -4.41 -6.42
CA THR A 176 11.46 -3.22 -5.68
C THR A 176 12.82 -2.74 -6.18
N SER A 177 12.97 -1.43 -6.42
CA SER A 177 14.24 -0.86 -6.89
C SER A 177 15.39 -1.16 -5.92
N GLN A 178 16.59 -1.35 -6.44
CA GLN A 178 17.79 -1.62 -5.64
C GLN A 178 18.01 -0.50 -4.60
N ILE A 179 17.87 0.75 -5.03
CA ILE A 179 18.01 1.93 -4.15
C ILE A 179 17.05 1.85 -2.96
N PHE A 180 15.79 1.45 -3.18
CA PHE A 180 14.83 1.37 -2.10
C PHE A 180 15.15 0.20 -1.15
N ARG A 181 15.58 -0.96 -1.67
CA ARG A 181 16.03 -2.10 -0.83
C ARG A 181 17.19 -1.70 0.08
N GLU A 182 18.17 -0.96 -0.44
CA GLU A 182 19.28 -0.44 0.36
C GLU A 182 18.79 0.52 1.45
N LYS A 183 17.90 1.46 1.11
CA LYS A 183 17.27 2.36 2.09
C LYS A 183 16.48 1.60 3.17
N MET A 184 15.87 0.45 2.83
CA MET A 184 15.19 -0.38 3.82
C MET A 184 16.16 -1.01 4.82
N VAL A 185 17.34 -1.47 4.38
CA VAL A 185 18.37 -2.05 5.24
C VAL A 185 18.92 -1.00 6.22
N ASP A 186 19.04 0.24 5.79
CA ASP A 186 19.51 1.35 6.60
C ASP A 186 18.44 1.93 7.55
N ALA A 187 17.15 1.61 7.30
CA ALA A 187 16.03 2.23 7.97
C ALA A 187 15.73 1.61 9.36
N ARG A 188 15.22 2.44 10.24
CA ARG A 188 14.67 2.03 11.54
C ARG A 188 13.14 2.06 11.49
N SER A 189 12.48 1.37 12.40
CA SER A 189 11.01 1.36 12.49
C SER A 189 10.38 2.76 12.57
N ARG A 190 11.07 3.72 13.21
CA ARG A 190 10.63 5.12 13.33
C ARG A 190 10.82 5.96 12.07
N ASP A 191 11.55 5.44 11.08
CA ASP A 191 11.83 6.14 9.82
C ASP A 191 10.71 5.92 8.79
N THR A 192 9.55 5.45 9.23
CA THR A 192 8.33 5.41 8.43
C THR A 192 7.37 6.52 8.83
N VAL A 193 6.64 7.05 7.86
CA VAL A 193 5.66 8.12 8.06
C VAL A 193 4.32 7.77 7.40
N ARG A 194 3.21 8.19 7.99
CA ARG A 194 1.89 8.18 7.34
C ARG A 194 1.68 9.53 6.67
N SER A 195 1.69 9.55 5.36
CA SER A 195 1.53 10.76 4.55
C SER A 195 0.46 10.59 3.49
N LYS A 196 -0.15 11.70 3.08
CA LYS A 196 -1.05 11.79 1.92
C LYS A 196 -0.30 12.15 0.63
N GLY A 197 0.95 12.55 0.73
CA GLY A 197 1.75 13.10 -0.38
C GLY A 197 1.97 12.15 -1.57
N ARG A 198 1.59 10.88 -1.47
CA ARG A 198 1.70 9.92 -2.57
C ARG A 198 0.37 9.59 -3.24
N THR A 199 -0.69 9.35 -2.46
CA THR A 199 -1.96 8.85 -3.00
C THR A 199 -3.17 9.74 -2.72
N GLY A 200 -3.01 10.76 -1.89
CA GLY A 200 -4.13 11.58 -1.41
C GLY A 200 -4.88 10.99 -0.21
N LYS A 201 -4.54 9.76 0.19
CA LYS A 201 -4.99 9.12 1.42
C LYS A 201 -3.80 8.78 2.30
N TYR A 202 -4.00 8.73 3.61
CA TYR A 202 -2.93 8.33 4.52
C TYR A 202 -2.42 6.93 4.17
N SER A 203 -1.13 6.87 3.84
CA SER A 203 -0.43 5.63 3.58
C SER A 203 0.93 5.65 4.26
N ARG A 204 1.34 4.53 4.85
CA ARG A 204 2.66 4.41 5.47
C ARG A 204 3.71 4.09 4.43
N GLN A 205 4.76 4.88 4.45
CA GLN A 205 5.90 4.77 3.54
C GLN A 205 7.20 5.15 4.26
N LEU A 206 8.32 4.86 3.66
CA LEU A 206 9.62 5.29 4.18
C LEU A 206 9.71 6.81 4.12
N LYS A 207 10.17 7.42 5.22
CA LYS A 207 10.42 8.86 5.28
C LYS A 207 11.48 9.26 4.24
N SER A 208 11.27 10.38 3.59
CA SER A 208 12.13 10.88 2.51
C SER A 208 11.94 12.38 2.33
N ALA A 209 12.78 13.04 1.54
CA ALA A 209 12.58 14.44 1.18
C ALA A 209 11.22 14.67 0.49
N TRP A 210 10.71 13.67 -0.26
CA TRP A 210 9.35 13.71 -0.81
C TRP A 210 8.29 13.85 0.27
N THR A 211 8.33 12.98 1.28
CA THR A 211 7.34 13.01 2.37
C THR A 211 7.45 14.27 3.20
N ASP A 212 8.67 14.73 3.47
CA ASP A 212 8.93 15.94 4.25
C ASP A 212 8.43 17.19 3.52
N ALA A 213 8.62 17.27 2.20
CA ALA A 213 8.11 18.37 1.38
C ALA A 213 6.57 18.44 1.40
N TRP A 214 5.87 17.30 1.26
CA TRP A 214 4.40 17.26 1.26
C TRP A 214 3.77 17.52 2.63
N GLU A 215 4.47 17.25 3.73
CA GLU A 215 4.03 17.55 5.10
C GLU A 215 4.58 18.91 5.59
N GLY A 216 5.42 19.57 4.80
CA GLY A 216 6.03 20.85 5.12
C GLY A 216 5.07 22.04 4.99
N PRO A 217 5.47 23.22 5.52
CA PRO A 217 4.62 24.42 5.53
C PRO A 217 4.35 25.01 4.13
N ASP A 218 5.26 24.78 3.19
CA ASP A 218 5.17 25.29 1.80
C ASP A 218 4.37 24.36 0.88
N SER A 219 3.89 23.23 1.41
CA SER A 219 3.08 22.27 0.65
C SER A 219 1.73 22.85 0.24
N PRO A 220 1.30 22.68 -1.01
CA PRO A 220 -0.05 23.06 -1.43
C PRO A 220 -1.14 22.15 -0.85
N GLY A 221 -0.77 21.17 -0.02
CA GLY A 221 -1.63 20.12 0.48
C GLY A 221 -1.86 19.00 -0.53
N ALA A 222 -2.08 17.78 -0.05
CA ALA A 222 -2.30 16.65 -0.95
C ALA A 222 -3.68 16.70 -1.60
N LEU A 223 -3.73 16.42 -2.90
CA LEU A 223 -4.98 16.27 -3.65
C LEU A 223 -5.73 14.99 -3.24
N PRO A 224 -7.07 14.95 -3.38
CA PRO A 224 -7.81 13.71 -3.19
C PRO A 224 -7.36 12.62 -4.16
N MET A 225 -7.43 11.35 -3.72
CA MET A 225 -7.22 10.20 -4.61
C MET A 225 -8.31 10.19 -5.72
N PRO A 226 -7.97 9.91 -6.99
CA PRO A 226 -6.67 9.45 -7.48
C PRO A 226 -5.73 10.58 -7.95
N MET A 227 -6.14 11.85 -7.91
CA MET A 227 -5.40 12.96 -8.50
C MET A 227 -3.98 13.12 -7.95
N GLN A 228 -3.79 12.87 -6.66
CA GLN A 228 -2.46 12.91 -6.06
C GLN A 228 -1.51 11.91 -6.71
N SER A 229 -1.96 10.69 -6.98
CA SER A 229 -1.14 9.66 -7.61
C SER A 229 -0.74 10.02 -9.05
N LEU A 230 -1.56 10.78 -9.76
CA LEU A 230 -1.25 11.20 -11.14
C LEU A 230 -0.04 12.15 -11.22
N ILE A 231 0.26 12.87 -10.17
CA ILE A 231 1.46 13.75 -10.12
C ILE A 231 2.61 13.11 -9.35
N SER A 232 2.34 12.32 -8.32
CA SER A 232 3.37 11.77 -7.44
C SER A 232 4.08 10.55 -8.05
N GLU A 233 3.34 9.59 -8.64
CA GLU A 233 3.94 8.36 -9.16
C GLU A 233 4.95 8.62 -10.29
N PRO A 234 4.65 9.47 -11.31
CA PRO A 234 5.63 9.82 -12.33
C PRO A 234 6.87 10.52 -11.77
N ALA A 235 6.68 11.40 -10.79
CA ALA A 235 7.76 12.14 -10.15
C ALA A 235 8.70 11.22 -9.37
N ILE A 236 8.14 10.34 -8.51
CA ILE A 236 8.89 9.36 -7.73
C ILE A 236 9.61 8.38 -8.66
N HIS A 237 8.96 7.94 -9.74
CA HIS A 237 9.60 7.06 -10.73
C HIS A 237 10.82 7.72 -11.38
N ARG A 238 10.73 9.01 -11.76
CA ARG A 238 11.86 9.77 -12.29
C ARG A 238 12.99 9.93 -11.28
N ALA A 239 12.65 10.28 -10.03
CA ALA A 239 13.61 10.38 -8.96
C ALA A 239 14.33 9.04 -8.72
N THR A 240 13.59 7.92 -8.74
CA THR A 240 14.17 6.58 -8.62
C THR A 240 15.13 6.28 -9.76
N LYS A 241 14.75 6.54 -11.02
CA LYS A 241 15.63 6.36 -12.18
C LYS A 241 16.89 7.23 -12.13
N ALA A 242 16.75 8.50 -11.72
CA ALA A 242 17.88 9.39 -11.57
C ALA A 242 18.84 8.90 -10.47
N ALA A 243 18.31 8.40 -9.36
CA ALA A 243 19.10 7.81 -8.28
C ALA A 243 19.84 6.54 -8.73
N GLU A 244 19.18 5.67 -9.50
CA GLU A 244 19.80 4.48 -10.12
C GLU A 244 20.92 4.87 -11.11
N GLY A 245 20.81 6.05 -11.74
CA GLY A 245 21.83 6.66 -12.58
C GLY A 245 22.98 7.35 -11.81
N GLY A 246 22.99 7.29 -10.48
CA GLY A 246 24.04 7.84 -9.61
C GLY A 246 23.78 9.26 -9.10
N ASN A 247 22.56 9.78 -9.20
CA ASN A 247 22.21 11.07 -8.61
C ASN A 247 21.85 10.89 -7.11
N GLU A 248 22.80 11.22 -6.23
CA GLU A 248 22.63 11.09 -4.77
C GLU A 248 21.53 12.01 -4.21
N LYS A 249 21.33 13.21 -4.78
CA LYS A 249 20.23 14.07 -4.36
C LYS A 249 18.86 13.48 -4.71
N ALA A 250 18.74 12.89 -5.88
CA ALA A 250 17.52 12.19 -6.26
C ALA A 250 17.22 11.00 -5.33
N ARG A 251 18.24 10.34 -4.78
CA ARG A 251 18.10 9.27 -3.79
C ARG A 251 17.33 9.73 -2.55
N GLU A 252 17.44 11.00 -2.16
CA GLU A 252 16.72 11.56 -1.02
C GLU A 252 15.19 11.53 -1.23
N LEU A 253 14.72 11.70 -2.47
CA LEU A 253 13.30 11.66 -2.82
C LEU A 253 12.72 10.24 -2.85
N VAL A 254 13.56 9.21 -3.05
CA VAL A 254 13.09 7.84 -3.23
C VAL A 254 12.37 7.33 -1.98
N THR A 255 11.11 6.96 -2.16
CA THR A 255 10.24 6.38 -1.13
C THR A 255 9.34 5.30 -1.73
N TYR A 256 8.89 4.38 -0.90
CA TYR A 256 7.89 3.37 -1.25
C TYR A 256 7.09 2.97 -0.02
N PHE A 257 5.99 2.26 -0.23
CA PHE A 257 5.17 1.73 0.85
C PHE A 257 5.91 0.67 1.65
N VAL A 258 6.09 0.91 2.94
CA VAL A 258 6.73 -0.03 3.85
C VAL A 258 6.19 0.15 5.25
N GLY A 259 5.99 -0.94 5.97
CA GLY A 259 5.51 -0.93 7.36
C GLY A 259 6.63 -0.66 8.36
N GLN A 260 6.24 -0.43 9.62
CA GLN A 260 7.19 -0.18 10.72
C GLN A 260 8.11 -1.37 10.99
N GLY A 261 7.75 -2.57 10.51
CA GLY A 261 8.64 -3.72 10.56
C GLY A 261 9.95 -3.57 9.80
N VAL A 262 10.11 -2.51 8.99
CA VAL A 262 11.35 -2.24 8.24
C VAL A 262 12.59 -2.23 9.12
N GLY A 263 12.48 -1.81 10.38
CA GLY A 263 13.60 -1.85 11.33
C GLY A 263 14.07 -3.26 11.73
N LEU A 264 13.48 -4.31 11.18
CA LEU A 264 13.90 -5.71 11.31
C LEU A 264 14.48 -6.26 9.99
N VAL A 265 14.74 -5.39 9.01
CA VAL A 265 15.39 -5.75 7.75
C VAL A 265 16.90 -5.50 7.89
N ASP A 266 17.66 -6.55 8.09
CA ASP A 266 19.12 -6.46 8.30
C ASP A 266 19.92 -6.62 7.00
N ASN A 267 19.33 -7.21 5.98
CA ASN A 267 20.00 -7.48 4.70
C ASN A 267 19.01 -7.69 3.54
N ILE A 268 19.51 -7.63 2.33
CA ILE A 268 18.81 -8.06 1.12
C ILE A 268 19.08 -9.56 0.94
N THR A 269 18.02 -10.37 0.89
CA THR A 269 18.13 -11.82 0.85
C THR A 269 17.23 -12.41 -0.23
N SER A 270 17.35 -13.72 -0.49
CA SER A 270 16.40 -14.45 -1.33
C SER A 270 15.13 -14.77 -0.54
N ALA A 271 14.00 -14.86 -1.22
CA ALA A 271 12.74 -15.37 -0.67
C ALA A 271 12.76 -16.90 -0.44
N ARG A 272 13.84 -17.61 -0.83
CA ARG A 272 14.03 -19.06 -0.71
C ARG A 272 14.80 -19.43 0.53
#